data_7cbe4c62bbd022b1884837bdfc1e7be3
#
_entry.id   7cbe4c62bbd022b1884837bdfc1e7be3
#
_cell.length_a   1.000
_cell.length_b   1.000
_cell.length_c   1.000
_cell.angle_alpha   90.00
_cell.angle_beta   90.00
_cell.angle_gamma   90.00
#
_symmetry.space_group_name_H-M   'P 1'
#
loop_
_entity.id
_entity.type
_entity.pdbx_description
1 polymer ?
#
loop_
_entity_poly.entity_id
_entity_poly.type
_entity_poly.pdbx_seq_one_letter_code
_entity_poly.pdbx_strand_id
1 'polypeptide(L)'
;AGGAAGEEIDRYDPLLGSPSHALVIASSREHRPGMLRTIEEIHMTGPNDVPDDDIRSDLTFFETPAGGAVFAAGSISYAGALSPNGYQNDIARLTGNILRRFIDADPFTMP
;
A
#
# COMPACT_ATOMS: atom_id res chain seq x y z
N ALA A 1 10.56 9.27 13.40
CA ALA A 1 10.81 8.17 12.47
C ALA A 1 9.67 8.17 11.46
N GLY A 2 9.98 8.17 10.17
CA GLY A 2 8.98 8.13 9.10
C GLY A 2 8.25 6.80 9.12
N GLY A 3 6.92 6.84 8.92
CA GLY A 3 6.11 5.64 8.71
C GLY A 3 6.32 5.05 7.31
N ALA A 4 5.71 3.89 7.07
CA ALA A 4 5.73 3.23 5.76
C ALA A 4 4.81 3.91 4.72
N ALA A 5 3.97 4.86 5.14
CA ALA A 5 3.09 5.63 4.29
C ALA A 5 3.40 7.13 4.43
N GLY A 6 3.61 7.80 3.31
CA GLY A 6 3.90 9.23 3.26
C GLY A 6 4.24 9.69 1.85
N GLU A 7 4.27 10.99 1.65
CA GLU A 7 4.52 11.68 0.39
C GLU A 7 3.50 11.27 -0.69
N GLU A 8 3.80 10.34 -1.54
CA GLU A 8 2.87 9.77 -2.51
C GLU A 8 2.25 8.49 -1.93
N ILE A 9 0.93 8.43 -1.92
CA ILE A 9 0.17 7.30 -1.34
C ILE A 9 -0.97 6.89 -2.25
N ASP A 10 -1.20 5.57 -2.34
CA ASP A 10 -2.23 4.97 -3.16
C ASP A 10 -3.25 4.21 -2.32
N ARG A 11 -4.53 4.35 -2.65
CA ARG A 11 -5.61 3.60 -2.01
C ARG A 11 -6.10 2.45 -2.88
N TYR A 12 -6.57 1.42 -2.23
CA TYR A 12 -7.39 0.39 -2.85
C TYR A 12 -8.80 0.93 -3.13
N ASP A 13 -9.26 0.85 -4.37
CA ASP A 13 -10.58 1.29 -4.75
C ASP A 13 -11.14 0.43 -5.91
N PRO A 14 -12.05 -0.52 -5.63
CA PRO A 14 -12.64 -1.37 -6.65
C PRO A 14 -13.45 -0.59 -7.68
N LEU A 15 -13.98 0.58 -7.33
CA LEU A 15 -14.75 1.42 -8.27
C LEU A 15 -13.83 2.09 -9.29
N LEU A 16 -12.56 2.24 -8.98
CA LEU A 16 -11.52 2.77 -9.86
C LEU A 16 -10.69 1.67 -10.54
N GLY A 17 -11.09 0.40 -10.44
CA GLY A 17 -10.48 -0.71 -11.14
C GLY A 17 -9.49 -1.55 -10.33
N SER A 18 -9.35 -1.33 -9.02
CA SER A 18 -8.59 -2.26 -8.18
C SER A 18 -9.21 -3.65 -8.20
N PRO A 19 -8.43 -4.74 -8.25
CA PRO A 19 -8.98 -6.10 -8.29
C PRO A 19 -9.89 -6.37 -7.09
N SER A 20 -11.14 -6.77 -7.34
CA SER A 20 -12.15 -6.95 -6.28
C SER A 20 -11.81 -8.04 -5.27
N HIS A 21 -10.93 -8.98 -5.66
CA HIS A 21 -10.44 -10.08 -4.81
C HIS A 21 -9.13 -9.76 -4.08
N ALA A 22 -8.61 -8.54 -4.21
CA ALA A 22 -7.39 -8.17 -3.50
C ALA A 22 -7.62 -8.09 -1.99
N LEU A 23 -6.66 -8.62 -1.24
CA LEU A 23 -6.59 -8.44 0.22
C LEU A 23 -5.98 -7.07 0.53
N VAL A 24 -6.64 -6.30 1.36
CA VAL A 24 -6.05 -5.13 2.01
C VAL A 24 -5.38 -5.60 3.30
N ILE A 25 -4.05 -5.68 3.28
CA ILE A 25 -3.25 -6.21 4.40
C ILE A 25 -3.15 -5.19 5.53
N ALA A 26 -2.97 -3.92 5.17
CA ALA A 26 -2.89 -2.81 6.11
C ALA A 26 -3.31 -1.51 5.44
N SER A 27 -3.79 -0.57 6.24
CA SER A 27 -4.14 0.78 5.80
C SER A 27 -3.53 1.83 6.73
N SER A 28 -3.00 2.90 6.16
CA SER A 28 -2.63 4.11 6.87
C SER A 28 -3.65 5.20 6.58
N ARG A 29 -4.22 5.78 7.62
CA ARG A 29 -5.31 6.76 7.57
C ARG A 29 -4.98 8.00 8.37
N GLU A 30 -5.87 8.99 8.37
CA GLU A 30 -5.73 10.22 9.15
C GLU A 30 -4.43 10.98 8.81
N HIS A 31 -4.10 11.03 7.52
CA HIS A 31 -2.96 11.78 7.05
C HIS A 31 -3.16 13.28 7.30
N ARG A 32 -2.05 14.01 7.38
CA ARG A 32 -2.05 15.45 7.70
C ARG A 32 -2.98 16.23 6.77
N PRO A 33 -3.64 17.29 7.30
CA PRO A 33 -4.24 18.30 6.45
C PRO A 33 -3.22 18.81 5.42
N GLY A 34 -3.64 18.94 4.17
CA GLY A 34 -2.74 19.38 3.09
C GLY A 34 -2.19 18.27 2.20
N MET A 35 -2.43 17.00 2.51
CA MET A 35 -2.31 15.95 1.48
C MET A 35 -3.46 16.12 0.49
N LEU A 36 -3.13 16.23 -0.78
CA LEU A 36 -4.06 16.54 -1.84
C LEU A 36 -4.42 15.29 -2.62
N ARG A 37 -5.67 15.19 -3.08
CA ARG A 37 -6.04 14.18 -4.07
C ARG A 37 -5.41 14.54 -5.40
N THR A 38 -4.75 13.58 -6.04
CA THR A 38 -4.32 13.69 -7.43
C THR A 38 -5.33 12.98 -8.31
N ILE A 39 -5.86 13.69 -9.30
CA ILE A 39 -6.65 13.14 -10.39
C ILE A 39 -5.72 13.08 -11.60
N GLU A 40 -5.92 12.13 -12.52
CA GLU A 40 -5.01 11.76 -13.62
C GLU A 40 -4.47 12.91 -14.50
N GLU A 41 -5.00 14.11 -14.40
CA GLU A 41 -4.59 15.29 -15.16
C GLU A 41 -4.03 16.44 -14.30
N ILE A 42 -3.36 16.14 -13.20
CA ILE A 42 -2.66 17.16 -12.38
C ILE A 42 -3.63 18.21 -11.79
N HIS A 43 -4.83 17.86 -11.47
CA HIS A 43 -5.72 18.73 -10.71
C HIS A 43 -5.58 18.43 -9.22
N MET A 44 -4.79 19.23 -8.57
CA MET A 44 -4.74 19.26 -7.10
C MET A 44 -6.05 19.90 -6.63
N THR A 45 -6.90 19.14 -5.98
CA THR A 45 -7.99 19.72 -5.21
C THR A 45 -7.37 20.48 -4.04
N GLY A 46 -7.80 21.72 -3.83
CA GLY A 46 -7.19 22.63 -2.84
C GLY A 46 -7.07 22.03 -1.43
N PRO A 47 -6.32 22.70 -0.55
CA PRO A 47 -6.06 22.19 0.78
C PRO A 47 -7.39 21.98 1.51
N ASN A 48 -7.65 20.74 1.92
CA ASN A 48 -8.72 20.45 2.85
C ASN A 48 -8.16 20.60 4.26
N ASP A 49 -8.72 21.51 5.03
CA ASP A 49 -8.43 21.65 6.46
C ASP A 49 -9.00 20.50 7.29
N VAL A 50 -9.77 19.61 6.63
CA VAL A 50 -10.41 18.44 7.26
C VAL A 50 -9.74 17.19 6.70
N PRO A 51 -9.40 16.20 7.56
CA PRO A 51 -8.94 14.91 7.10
C PRO A 51 -9.93 14.29 6.11
N ASP A 52 -9.43 13.84 4.98
CA ASP A 52 -10.21 13.19 3.95
C ASP A 52 -9.97 11.68 4.05
N ASP A 53 -11.01 10.91 4.40
CA ASP A 53 -10.94 9.45 4.54
C ASP A 53 -10.57 8.72 3.25
N ASP A 54 -10.72 9.39 2.11
CA ASP A 54 -10.27 8.88 0.82
C ASP A 54 -8.76 9.02 0.63
N ILE A 55 -8.09 9.85 1.43
CA ILE A 55 -6.63 9.97 1.45
C ILE A 55 -6.09 8.94 2.42
N ARG A 56 -5.71 7.78 1.88
CA ARG A 56 -5.14 6.67 2.64
C ARG A 56 -4.14 5.88 1.80
N SER A 57 -3.24 5.21 2.47
CA SER A 57 -2.32 4.27 1.84
C SER A 57 -2.75 2.84 2.19
N ASP A 58 -2.99 2.02 1.20
CA ASP A 58 -3.39 0.64 1.38
C ASP A 58 -2.29 -0.30 0.86
N LEU A 59 -1.81 -1.20 1.72
CA LEU A 59 -0.98 -2.33 1.32
C LEU A 59 -1.90 -3.43 0.81
N THR A 60 -1.74 -3.84 -0.44
CA THR A 60 -2.60 -4.85 -1.04
C THR A 60 -1.83 -6.04 -1.57
N PHE A 61 -2.47 -7.20 -1.58
CA PHE A 61 -1.96 -8.43 -2.17
C PHE A 61 -3.07 -9.15 -2.93
N PHE A 62 -2.79 -9.59 -4.14
CA PHE A 62 -3.74 -10.39 -4.92
C PHE A 62 -3.00 -11.35 -5.85
N GLU A 63 -3.65 -12.47 -6.16
CA GLU A 63 -3.18 -13.44 -7.14
C GLU A 63 -3.61 -13.05 -8.55
N THR A 64 -2.84 -13.51 -9.54
CA THR A 64 -3.15 -13.32 -10.96
C THR A 64 -3.64 -14.64 -11.58
N PRO A 65 -4.46 -14.60 -12.65
CA PRO A 65 -4.96 -15.80 -13.30
C PRO A 65 -3.88 -16.76 -13.81
N ALA A 66 -2.66 -16.26 -14.02
CA ALA A 66 -1.52 -17.08 -14.48
C ALA A 66 -0.74 -17.74 -13.32
N GLY A 67 -1.24 -17.70 -12.09
CA GLY A 67 -0.60 -18.32 -10.92
C GLY A 67 0.47 -17.46 -10.24
N GLY A 68 0.68 -16.22 -10.70
CA GLY A 68 1.51 -15.24 -10.00
C GLY A 68 0.73 -14.45 -8.97
N ALA A 69 1.40 -13.53 -8.29
CA ALA A 69 0.77 -12.61 -7.36
C ALA A 69 1.39 -11.21 -7.44
N VAL A 70 0.66 -10.23 -6.94
CA VAL A 70 1.09 -8.84 -6.84
C VAL A 70 1.00 -8.37 -5.40
N PHE A 71 2.05 -7.73 -4.93
CA PHE A 71 2.05 -6.95 -3.71
C PHE A 71 2.25 -5.48 -4.04
N ALA A 72 1.31 -4.63 -3.63
CA ALA A 72 1.40 -3.19 -3.79
C ALA A 72 1.65 -2.55 -2.42
N ALA A 73 2.73 -1.76 -2.35
CA ALA A 73 3.15 -1.12 -1.11
C ALA A 73 2.37 0.17 -0.79
N GLY A 74 1.63 0.71 -1.75
CA GLY A 74 0.74 1.86 -1.58
C GLY A 74 1.43 3.17 -1.17
N SER A 75 2.77 3.25 -1.18
CA SER A 75 3.48 4.48 -0.86
C SER A 75 4.95 4.45 -1.30
N ILE A 76 5.44 5.56 -1.80
CA ILE A 76 6.85 5.77 -2.12
C ILE A 76 7.74 5.69 -0.85
N SER A 77 7.21 6.06 0.31
CA SER A 77 7.94 6.02 1.59
C SER A 77 8.15 4.60 2.14
N TYR A 78 7.51 3.58 1.56
CA TYR A 78 7.56 2.20 2.07
C TYR A 78 8.98 1.65 2.20
N ALA A 79 9.81 1.87 1.19
CA ALA A 79 11.18 1.35 1.18
C ALA A 79 12.03 1.93 2.32
N GLY A 80 11.80 3.20 2.69
CA GLY A 80 12.47 3.85 3.81
C GLY A 80 12.12 3.26 5.18
N ALA A 81 10.98 2.58 5.29
CA ALA A 81 10.54 1.94 6.53
C ALA A 81 11.14 0.55 6.76
N LEU A 82 11.90 -0.01 5.82
CA LEU A 82 12.51 -1.33 5.95
C LEU A 82 13.70 -1.33 6.92
N SER A 83 14.59 -0.35 6.83
CA SER A 83 15.88 -0.33 7.52
C SER A 83 15.84 0.08 9.01
N PRO A 84 14.86 0.81 9.56
CA PRO A 84 14.82 1.16 10.96
C PRO A 84 15.00 -0.06 11.87
N ASN A 85 15.71 0.14 12.99
CA ASN A 85 16.03 -0.92 13.95
C ASN A 85 16.77 -2.12 13.33
N GLY A 86 17.63 -1.87 12.33
CA GLY A 86 18.40 -2.91 11.66
C GLY A 86 17.53 -3.98 11.00
N TYR A 87 16.44 -3.57 10.36
CA TYR A 87 15.40 -4.43 9.74
C TYR A 87 14.60 -5.28 10.75
N GLN A 88 14.71 -4.99 12.05
CA GLN A 88 13.92 -5.67 13.09
C GLN A 88 12.63 -4.90 13.37
N ASN A 89 11.76 -4.83 12.37
CA ASN A 89 10.48 -4.14 12.46
C ASN A 89 9.40 -4.89 11.65
N ASP A 90 8.14 -4.51 11.83
CA ASP A 90 7.01 -5.21 11.23
C ASP A 90 6.96 -5.07 9.70
N ILE A 91 7.39 -3.92 9.15
CA ILE A 91 7.44 -3.70 7.70
C ILE A 91 8.47 -4.62 7.06
N ALA A 92 9.66 -4.72 7.63
CA ALA A 92 10.70 -5.63 7.14
C ALA A 92 10.26 -7.10 7.26
N ARG A 93 9.60 -7.48 8.36
CA ARG A 93 9.05 -8.82 8.56
C ARG A 93 7.97 -9.16 7.54
N LEU A 94 7.02 -8.24 7.33
CA LEU A 94 5.97 -8.38 6.31
C LEU A 94 6.57 -8.57 4.93
N THR A 95 7.49 -7.69 4.53
CA THR A 95 8.16 -7.76 3.24
C THR A 95 8.90 -9.09 3.06
N GLY A 96 9.62 -9.53 4.09
CA GLY A 96 10.31 -10.83 4.08
C GLY A 96 9.35 -12.01 3.89
N ASN A 97 8.17 -11.98 4.51
CA ASN A 97 7.15 -13.01 4.32
C ASN A 97 6.59 -13.03 2.89
N ILE A 98 6.33 -11.85 2.32
CA ILE A 98 5.86 -11.74 0.93
C ILE A 98 6.91 -12.24 -0.06
N LEU A 99 8.18 -11.86 0.12
CA LEU A 99 9.26 -12.34 -0.73
C LEU A 99 9.43 -13.87 -0.65
N ARG A 100 9.37 -14.45 0.56
CA ARG A 100 9.39 -15.91 0.72
C ARG A 100 8.22 -16.58 -0.01
N ARG A 101 7.04 -15.97 0.07
CA ARG A 101 5.87 -16.49 -0.63
C ARG A 101 6.01 -16.40 -2.15
N PHE A 102 6.66 -15.36 -2.68
CA PHE A 102 6.90 -15.24 -4.13
C PHE A 102 7.90 -16.27 -4.69
N ILE A 103 8.85 -16.72 -3.87
CA ILE A 103 9.83 -17.74 -4.28
C ILE A 103 9.37 -19.17 -3.97
N ASP A 104 8.25 -19.34 -3.28
CA ASP A 104 7.65 -20.64 -3.02
C ASP A 104 7.03 -21.20 -4.30
N ALA A 105 7.36 -22.42 -4.62
CA ALA A 105 6.86 -23.10 -5.83
C ALA A 105 5.42 -23.62 -5.67
N ASP A 106 4.91 -23.71 -4.44
CA ASP A 106 3.55 -24.18 -4.19
C ASP A 106 2.53 -23.13 -4.66
N PRO A 107 1.39 -23.57 -5.23
CA PRO A 107 0.32 -22.67 -5.63
C PRO A 107 -0.12 -21.77 -4.47
N PHE A 108 -0.35 -20.49 -4.77
CA PHE A 108 -0.91 -19.58 -3.79
C PHE A 108 -2.40 -19.86 -3.61
N THR A 109 -2.83 -20.02 -2.36
CA THR A 109 -4.24 -20.16 -2.00
C THR A 109 -4.62 -18.96 -1.14
N MET A 110 -5.57 -18.15 -1.62
CA MET A 110 -6.13 -17.05 -0.84
C MET A 110 -6.89 -17.61 0.36
N PRO A 111 -6.80 -16.96 1.52
CA PRO A 111 -7.55 -17.36 2.70
C PRO A 111 -9.06 -17.23 2.52
#